data_60414b1daccaf1985a7f8936500d02ae
#
_entry.id   60414b1daccaf1985a7f8936500d02ae
#
_cell.length_a   1.000
_cell.length_b   1.000
_cell.length_c   1.000
_cell.angle_alpha   90.00
_cell.angle_beta   90.00
_cell.angle_gamma   90.00
#
_symmetry.space_group_name_H-M   'P 1'
#
loop_
_entity.id
_entity.type
_entity.pdbx_description
1 polymer ?
#
loop_
_entity_poly.entity_id
_entity_poly.type
_entity_poly.pdbx_seq_one_letter_code
_entity_poly.pdbx_strand_id
1 'polypeptide(L)'
;GFDGGEKVSKDYEIYYLLGSQDSLAETKYLFVGDSLNGQTDISLYRRALLASINKLNESDASNFFNSNYFTILSAEPIDPDGSSPLGIRTGCSDFDERIYCIGEMDTGLFTDFLPGYEYRRHLISTLTRVDGRGVNSGNRNIQTIRENDPERTSTTLMHELGHAHGFMGDEYRSSDDRDVAAWADLNPNTTTQSSVSLLKWNHHIDDQLNVLGKDVKVCYNY
;
A
#
# COMPACT_ATOMS: atom_id res chain seq x y z
N GLY A 1 14.84 1.87 -13.11
CA GLY A 1 15.80 2.52 -12.20
C GLY A 1 15.48 3.98 -11.98
N PHE A 2 16.26 4.64 -11.14
CA PHE A 2 16.11 6.07 -10.83
C PHE A 2 16.96 6.97 -11.72
N ASP A 3 17.28 6.50 -12.91
CA ASP A 3 18.02 7.27 -13.92
C ASP A 3 17.04 7.85 -14.94
N GLY A 4 17.18 9.15 -15.27
CA GLY A 4 16.38 9.78 -16.31
C GLY A 4 14.92 10.03 -15.92
N GLY A 5 14.68 10.63 -14.74
CA GLY A 5 13.35 11.07 -14.33
C GLY A 5 12.72 12.05 -15.33
N GLU A 6 11.42 11.94 -15.54
CA GLU A 6 10.63 12.85 -16.35
C GLU A 6 9.90 13.84 -15.44
N LYS A 7 10.07 15.13 -15.71
CA LYS A 7 9.36 16.18 -14.99
C LYS A 7 7.91 16.23 -15.45
N VAL A 8 6.98 15.87 -14.57
CA VAL A 8 5.53 15.80 -14.85
C VAL A 8 4.74 16.97 -14.25
N SER A 9 5.28 17.61 -13.22
CA SER A 9 4.70 18.81 -12.62
C SER A 9 5.81 19.78 -12.18
N LYS A 10 5.43 20.91 -11.60
CA LYS A 10 6.41 21.83 -10.99
C LYS A 10 7.09 21.23 -9.74
N ASP A 11 6.44 20.25 -9.10
CA ASP A 11 6.82 19.74 -7.78
C ASP A 11 7.41 18.32 -7.83
N TYR A 12 7.20 17.56 -8.93
CA TYR A 12 7.55 16.14 -9.02
C TYR A 12 8.22 15.74 -10.34
N GLU A 13 9.15 14.79 -10.21
CA GLU A 13 9.68 13.96 -11.31
C GLU A 13 9.16 12.53 -11.19
N ILE A 14 8.90 11.87 -12.33
CA ILE A 14 8.50 10.47 -12.40
C ILE A 14 9.62 9.59 -12.93
N TYR A 15 9.81 8.45 -12.26
CA TYR A 15 10.75 7.41 -12.65
C TYR A 15 9.99 6.12 -12.93
N TYR A 16 10.27 5.47 -14.06
CA TYR A 16 9.73 4.17 -14.41
C TYR A 16 10.63 3.08 -13.83
N LEU A 17 10.13 2.36 -12.82
CA LEU A 17 10.86 1.27 -12.17
C LEU A 17 10.62 -0.06 -12.86
N LEU A 18 9.41 -0.27 -13.38
CA LEU A 18 9.01 -1.41 -14.20
C LEU A 18 8.09 -0.91 -15.31
N GLY A 19 8.30 -1.41 -16.53
CA GLY A 19 7.58 -0.92 -17.71
C GLY A 19 8.13 0.41 -18.23
N SER A 20 7.37 1.08 -19.09
CA SER A 20 7.70 2.37 -19.69
C SER A 20 6.43 3.20 -19.87
N GLN A 21 6.59 4.45 -20.30
CA GLN A 21 5.46 5.34 -20.63
C GLN A 21 4.53 4.72 -21.68
N ASP A 22 5.10 4.01 -22.64
CA ASP A 22 4.37 3.34 -23.73
C ASP A 22 3.88 1.94 -23.35
N SER A 23 4.01 1.56 -22.07
CA SER A 23 3.55 0.25 -21.58
C SER A 23 2.05 0.10 -21.78
N LEU A 24 1.66 -0.98 -22.41
CA LEU A 24 0.26 -1.38 -22.56
C LEU A 24 -0.33 -1.97 -21.26
N ALA A 25 0.45 -2.00 -20.17
CA ALA A 25 -0.02 -2.47 -18.88
C ALA A 25 -1.24 -1.66 -18.43
N GLU A 26 -2.34 -2.35 -18.18
CA GLU A 26 -3.61 -1.71 -17.83
C GLU A 26 -3.57 -1.10 -16.42
N THR A 27 -2.78 -1.69 -15.52
CA THR A 27 -2.68 -1.24 -14.12
C THR A 27 -1.35 -0.55 -13.87
N LYS A 28 -1.41 0.64 -13.32
CA LYS A 28 -0.24 1.39 -12.87
C LYS A 28 -0.19 1.38 -11.35
N TYR A 29 0.99 1.12 -10.82
CA TYR A 29 1.28 1.24 -9.41
C TYR A 29 2.22 2.42 -9.20
N LEU A 30 1.70 3.48 -8.60
CA LEU A 30 2.42 4.71 -8.33
C LEU A 30 2.84 4.78 -6.87
N PHE A 31 4.12 4.91 -6.62
CA PHE A 31 4.67 5.30 -5.33
C PHE A 31 4.97 6.79 -5.35
N VAL A 32 4.56 7.50 -4.30
CA VAL A 32 4.78 8.94 -4.19
C VAL A 32 5.55 9.22 -2.91
N GLY A 33 6.70 9.90 -3.05
CA GLY A 33 7.42 10.45 -1.90
C GLY A 33 6.80 11.80 -1.49
N ASP A 34 6.51 11.96 -0.20
CA ASP A 34 5.92 13.21 0.31
C ASP A 34 6.59 13.64 1.61
N SER A 35 6.63 14.95 1.87
CA SER A 35 7.27 15.54 3.05
C SER A 35 8.74 15.16 3.22
N LEU A 36 9.46 14.96 2.12
CA LEU A 36 10.87 14.60 2.12
C LEU A 36 11.73 15.84 2.24
N ASN A 37 12.77 15.78 3.08
CA ASN A 37 13.70 16.89 3.30
C ASN A 37 15.12 16.52 2.86
N GLY A 38 15.54 17.06 1.72
CA GLY A 38 16.87 16.86 1.14
C GLY A 38 17.13 15.44 0.65
N GLN A 39 18.35 15.23 0.16
CA GLN A 39 18.78 13.98 -0.48
C GLN A 39 18.81 12.77 0.47
N THR A 40 18.94 13.01 1.77
CA THR A 40 18.90 11.93 2.76
C THR A 40 17.52 11.28 2.78
N ASP A 41 16.45 12.08 2.82
CA ASP A 41 15.08 11.56 2.81
C ASP A 41 14.69 10.96 1.46
N ILE A 42 15.16 11.49 0.34
CA ILE A 42 15.04 10.86 -0.98
C ILE A 42 15.67 9.47 -0.96
N SER A 43 16.88 9.34 -0.39
CA SER A 43 17.55 8.04 -0.28
C SER A 43 16.81 7.06 0.63
N LEU A 44 16.20 7.54 1.71
CA LEU A 44 15.35 6.74 2.61
C LEU A 44 14.08 6.27 1.88
N TYR A 45 13.43 7.16 1.18
CA TYR A 45 12.26 6.86 0.37
C TYR A 45 12.57 5.77 -0.66
N ARG A 46 13.64 5.92 -1.44
CA ARG A 46 14.05 4.93 -2.45
C ARG A 46 14.35 3.56 -1.84
N ARG A 47 15.01 3.53 -0.68
CA ARG A 47 15.26 2.26 0.05
C ARG A 47 13.96 1.60 0.51
N ALA A 48 13.03 2.37 1.09
CA ALA A 48 11.74 1.85 1.55
C ALA A 48 10.91 1.34 0.36
N LEU A 49 10.90 2.07 -0.74
CA LEU A 49 10.24 1.68 -1.97
C LEU A 49 10.80 0.38 -2.55
N LEU A 50 12.12 0.27 -2.70
CA LEU A 50 12.75 -0.95 -3.22
C LEU A 50 12.56 -2.15 -2.28
N ALA A 51 12.64 -1.95 -0.96
CA ALA A 51 12.32 -3.00 0.01
C ALA A 51 10.87 -3.49 -0.14
N SER A 52 9.94 -2.57 -0.39
CA SER A 52 8.54 -2.89 -0.62
C SER A 52 8.32 -3.70 -1.90
N ILE A 53 8.94 -3.28 -3.00
CA ILE A 53 8.88 -4.01 -4.28
C ILE A 53 9.49 -5.41 -4.14
N ASN A 54 10.64 -5.53 -3.49
CA ASN A 54 11.29 -6.83 -3.27
C ASN A 54 10.41 -7.75 -2.42
N LYS A 55 9.81 -7.22 -1.35
CA LYS A 55 8.92 -8.01 -0.49
C LYS A 55 7.67 -8.50 -1.24
N LEU A 56 7.11 -7.69 -2.13
CA LEU A 56 6.02 -8.08 -3.01
C LEU A 56 6.44 -9.19 -3.98
N ASN A 57 7.67 -9.12 -4.52
CA ASN A 57 8.21 -10.15 -5.42
C ASN A 57 8.57 -11.45 -4.71
N GLU A 58 8.96 -11.41 -3.43
CA GLU A 58 9.31 -12.58 -2.62
C GLU A 58 8.08 -13.30 -2.07
N SER A 59 6.94 -12.66 -2.05
CA SER A 59 5.68 -13.29 -1.63
C SER A 59 5.23 -14.34 -2.66
N ASP A 60 4.37 -15.28 -2.24
CA ASP A 60 3.73 -16.25 -3.15
C ASP A 60 2.90 -15.56 -4.26
N ALA A 61 2.70 -14.26 -4.14
CA ALA A 61 2.22 -13.37 -5.18
C ALA A 61 3.32 -12.97 -6.19
N SER A 62 4.41 -13.74 -6.32
CA SER A 62 5.56 -13.45 -7.20
C SER A 62 5.21 -13.23 -8.67
N ASN A 63 4.04 -13.69 -9.11
CA ASN A 63 3.48 -13.36 -10.41
C ASN A 63 2.68 -12.05 -10.43
N PHE A 64 2.49 -11.40 -9.28
CA PHE A 64 1.67 -10.21 -9.17
C PHE A 64 2.28 -9.04 -9.95
N PHE A 65 3.60 -8.86 -9.88
CA PHE A 65 4.32 -7.83 -10.64
C PHE A 65 4.91 -8.37 -11.94
N ASN A 66 4.08 -8.93 -12.78
CA ASN A 66 4.46 -9.18 -14.15
C ASN A 66 4.40 -7.87 -14.95
N SER A 67 5.48 -7.51 -15.62
CA SER A 67 5.57 -6.30 -16.47
C SER A 67 4.52 -6.20 -17.56
N ASN A 68 3.86 -7.30 -17.87
CA ASN A 68 2.72 -7.31 -18.82
C ASN A 68 1.43 -6.76 -18.21
N TYR A 69 1.32 -6.75 -16.88
CA TYR A 69 0.11 -6.31 -16.17
C TYR A 69 0.30 -5.01 -15.39
N PHE A 70 1.53 -4.71 -15.00
CA PHE A 70 1.84 -3.56 -14.17
C PHE A 70 2.93 -2.69 -14.76
N THR A 71 2.71 -1.38 -14.70
CA THR A 71 3.77 -0.38 -14.75
C THR A 71 3.98 0.14 -13.34
N ILE A 72 5.22 0.09 -12.84
CA ILE A 72 5.57 0.63 -11.51
C ILE A 72 6.29 1.95 -11.70
N LEU A 73 5.76 2.99 -11.08
CA LEU A 73 6.28 4.35 -11.14
C LEU A 73 6.64 4.85 -9.73
N SER A 74 7.64 5.72 -9.68
CA SER A 74 8.00 6.50 -8.50
C SER A 74 7.87 7.98 -8.83
N ALA A 75 7.11 8.73 -8.03
CA ALA A 75 7.08 10.18 -8.09
C ALA A 75 7.91 10.74 -6.92
N GLU A 76 8.90 11.56 -7.23
CA GLU A 76 9.81 12.15 -6.25
C GLU A 76 9.73 13.67 -6.31
N PRO A 77 9.74 14.40 -5.17
CA PRO A 77 9.77 15.85 -5.18
C PRO A 77 11.08 16.36 -5.81
N ILE A 78 10.95 17.37 -6.67
CA ILE A 78 12.10 18.00 -7.35
C ILE A 78 12.96 18.76 -6.34
N ASP A 79 12.31 19.53 -5.48
CA ASP A 79 12.93 20.33 -4.43
C ASP A 79 12.45 19.82 -3.05
N PRO A 80 13.11 18.78 -2.49
CA PRO A 80 12.68 18.17 -1.24
C PRO A 80 13.02 19.08 -0.05
N ASP A 81 12.12 19.97 0.32
CA ASP A 81 12.24 20.95 1.40
C ASP A 81 11.47 20.56 2.68
N GLY A 82 10.90 19.36 2.71
CA GLY A 82 10.08 18.86 3.80
C GLY A 82 8.61 19.26 3.73
N SER A 83 8.22 20.05 2.72
CA SER A 83 6.82 20.39 2.50
C SER A 83 6.04 19.15 2.00
N SER A 84 4.72 19.23 2.13
CA SER A 84 3.80 18.20 1.63
C SER A 84 2.95 18.78 0.50
N PRO A 85 3.35 18.61 -0.77
CA PRO A 85 2.53 19.04 -1.89
C PRO A 85 1.18 18.31 -1.94
N LEU A 86 1.12 17.08 -1.43
CA LEU A 86 -0.14 16.32 -1.31
C LEU A 86 -0.99 16.74 -0.10
N GLY A 87 -0.50 17.61 0.78
CA GLY A 87 -1.21 18.02 1.99
C GLY A 87 -1.31 16.90 3.04
N ILE A 88 -0.32 15.98 3.08
CA ILE A 88 -0.33 14.86 4.03
C ILE A 88 -0.23 15.38 5.46
N ARG A 89 -1.19 14.99 6.27
CA ARG A 89 -1.26 15.30 7.71
C ARG A 89 -2.01 14.23 8.47
N THR A 90 -1.92 14.25 9.79
CA THR A 90 -2.67 13.41 10.72
C THR A 90 -3.67 14.22 11.54
N GLY A 91 -4.42 13.58 12.42
CA GLY A 91 -5.33 14.26 13.36
C GLY A 91 -6.74 14.48 12.81
N CYS A 92 -7.17 13.76 11.79
CA CYS A 92 -8.55 13.84 11.27
C CYS A 92 -9.49 12.78 11.84
N SER A 93 -8.97 11.86 12.66
CA SER A 93 -9.77 10.81 13.30
C SER A 93 -9.94 11.08 14.76
N ASP A 94 -11.17 10.98 15.26
CA ASP A 94 -11.49 11.07 16.70
C ASP A 94 -11.02 9.81 17.47
N PHE A 95 -10.68 8.72 16.76
CA PHE A 95 -10.27 7.45 17.37
C PHE A 95 -8.76 7.37 17.60
N ASP A 96 -7.95 7.87 16.66
CA ASP A 96 -6.50 7.87 16.75
C ASP A 96 -5.95 9.07 15.97
N GLU A 97 -5.37 10.02 16.70
CA GLU A 97 -4.78 11.23 16.13
C GLU A 97 -3.62 10.96 15.15
N ARG A 98 -3.06 9.74 15.13
CA ARG A 98 -2.00 9.33 14.22
C ARG A 98 -2.53 8.88 12.86
N ILE A 99 -3.84 8.72 12.68
CA ILE A 99 -4.42 8.34 11.39
C ILE A 99 -4.27 9.50 10.40
N TYR A 100 -3.80 9.19 9.21
CA TYR A 100 -3.65 10.19 8.15
C TYR A 100 -5.01 10.66 7.61
N CYS A 101 -5.04 11.93 7.24
CA CYS A 101 -6.20 12.61 6.64
C CYS A 101 -6.34 12.27 5.14
N ILE A 102 -6.47 11.01 4.80
CA ILE A 102 -6.46 10.53 3.40
C ILE A 102 -7.57 11.15 2.53
N GLY A 103 -8.70 11.51 3.13
CA GLY A 103 -9.81 12.16 2.42
C GLY A 103 -9.54 13.63 2.05
N GLU A 104 -8.53 14.24 2.65
CA GLU A 104 -8.15 15.64 2.44
C GLU A 104 -6.88 15.79 1.59
N MET A 105 -6.28 14.68 1.19
CA MET A 105 -5.10 14.66 0.33
C MET A 105 -5.42 15.30 -1.02
N ASP A 106 -4.52 16.13 -1.52
CA ASP A 106 -4.63 16.70 -2.88
C ASP A 106 -4.42 15.60 -3.94
N THR A 107 -5.54 15.07 -4.43
CA THR A 107 -5.54 14.04 -5.45
C THR A 107 -5.45 14.61 -6.88
N GLY A 108 -5.55 15.93 -7.03
CA GLY A 108 -5.42 16.59 -8.32
C GLY A 108 -4.06 16.34 -8.97
N LEU A 109 -3.01 16.22 -8.15
CA LEU A 109 -1.66 15.89 -8.63
C LEU A 109 -1.56 14.50 -9.27
N PHE A 110 -2.44 13.56 -8.94
CA PHE A 110 -2.38 12.21 -9.52
C PHE A 110 -2.70 12.19 -11.02
N THR A 111 -3.46 13.15 -11.51
CA THR A 111 -3.72 13.28 -12.95
C THR A 111 -2.46 13.67 -13.72
N ASP A 112 -1.55 14.41 -13.09
CA ASP A 112 -0.26 14.77 -13.67
C ASP A 112 0.66 13.54 -13.76
N PHE A 113 0.60 12.65 -12.74
CA PHE A 113 1.42 11.44 -12.69
C PHE A 113 0.85 10.31 -13.56
N LEU A 114 -0.46 10.24 -13.67
CA LEU A 114 -1.18 9.16 -14.33
C LEU A 114 -2.19 9.74 -15.31
N PRO A 115 -1.78 10.15 -16.51
CA PRO A 115 -2.71 10.57 -17.54
C PRO A 115 -3.79 9.50 -17.77
N GLY A 116 -5.07 9.89 -17.69
CA GLY A 116 -6.19 8.95 -17.74
C GLY A 116 -6.40 8.16 -16.45
N TYR A 117 -6.01 8.73 -15.30
CA TYR A 117 -6.21 8.12 -13.99
C TYR A 117 -7.65 7.64 -13.78
N GLU A 118 -7.77 6.33 -13.57
CA GLU A 118 -9.02 5.68 -13.19
C GLU A 118 -8.88 5.10 -11.78
N TYR A 119 -9.73 5.55 -10.86
CA TYR A 119 -9.71 5.17 -9.44
C TYR A 119 -9.63 3.67 -9.18
N ARG A 120 -10.21 2.83 -10.04
CA ARG A 120 -10.23 1.38 -9.82
C ARG A 120 -9.09 0.61 -10.49
N ARG A 121 -8.33 1.24 -11.38
CA ARG A 121 -7.27 0.60 -12.15
C ARG A 121 -5.88 0.86 -11.61
N HIS A 122 -5.72 1.93 -10.85
CA HIS A 122 -4.40 2.37 -10.41
C HIS A 122 -4.28 2.26 -8.89
N LEU A 123 -3.13 1.78 -8.43
CA LEU A 123 -2.78 1.73 -7.02
C LEU A 123 -1.82 2.88 -6.72
N ILE A 124 -2.04 3.57 -5.61
CA ILE A 124 -1.22 4.69 -5.18
C ILE A 124 -0.78 4.48 -3.75
N SER A 125 0.54 4.47 -3.53
CA SER A 125 1.14 4.37 -2.20
C SER A 125 1.97 5.61 -1.92
N THR A 126 1.53 6.43 -0.98
CA THR A 126 2.29 7.58 -0.52
C THR A 126 3.17 7.18 0.65
N LEU A 127 4.47 7.38 0.50
CA LEU A 127 5.48 7.18 1.53
C LEU A 127 5.91 8.57 2.03
N THR A 128 5.64 8.87 3.30
CA THR A 128 5.83 10.21 3.85
C THR A 128 6.74 10.21 5.08
N ARG A 129 7.38 11.36 5.37
CA ARG A 129 8.09 11.60 6.63
C ARG A 129 7.18 12.09 7.75
N VAL A 130 5.95 12.48 7.46
CA VAL A 130 4.96 12.75 8.51
C VAL A 130 4.74 11.48 9.31
N ASP A 131 4.90 11.54 10.63
CA ASP A 131 4.69 10.36 11.49
C ASP A 131 3.20 10.08 11.64
N GLY A 132 2.83 8.83 11.42
CA GLY A 132 1.44 8.40 11.48
C GLY A 132 1.29 6.88 11.48
N ARG A 133 0.04 6.46 11.57
CA ARG A 133 -0.37 5.07 11.39
C ARG A 133 -0.79 4.86 9.93
N GLY A 134 -0.34 3.79 9.30
CA GLY A 134 -0.75 3.41 7.95
C GLY A 134 -2.26 3.43 7.80
N VAL A 135 -2.72 3.87 6.66
CA VAL A 135 -4.14 3.95 6.32
C VAL A 135 -4.35 3.65 4.85
N ASN A 136 -5.45 2.96 4.55
CA ASN A 136 -5.92 2.75 3.19
C ASN A 136 -7.32 3.34 2.99
N SER A 137 -7.55 3.91 1.80
CA SER A 137 -8.89 4.28 1.33
C SER A 137 -9.02 3.95 -0.15
N GLY A 138 -9.71 2.87 -0.43
CA GLY A 138 -9.86 2.34 -1.78
C GLY A 138 -8.52 1.91 -2.38
N ASN A 139 -8.09 2.57 -3.45
CA ASN A 139 -6.82 2.28 -4.14
C ASN A 139 -5.64 3.13 -3.67
N ARG A 140 -5.82 3.93 -2.62
CA ARG A 140 -4.80 4.84 -2.08
C ARG A 140 -4.43 4.42 -0.67
N ASN A 141 -3.14 4.39 -0.39
CA ASN A 141 -2.64 4.22 0.96
C ASN A 141 -1.55 5.25 1.29
N ILE A 142 -1.40 5.53 2.58
CA ILE A 142 -0.37 6.42 3.11
C ILE A 142 0.32 5.73 4.27
N GLN A 143 1.65 5.85 4.34
CA GLN A 143 2.43 5.28 5.43
C GLN A 143 3.71 6.05 5.70
N THR A 144 4.16 6.00 6.95
CA THR A 144 5.41 6.61 7.38
C THR A 144 6.62 5.85 6.85
N ILE A 145 7.62 6.57 6.34
CA ILE A 145 8.95 6.02 6.09
C ILE A 145 9.68 5.89 7.44
N ARG A 146 9.96 4.67 7.86
CA ARG A 146 10.69 4.37 9.09
C ARG A 146 12.19 4.31 8.79
N GLU A 147 12.93 5.29 9.31
CA GLU A 147 14.36 5.45 9.04
C GLU A 147 15.19 4.25 9.50
N ASN A 148 14.90 3.75 10.71
CA ASN A 148 15.63 2.66 11.33
C ASN A 148 15.00 1.29 11.09
N ASP A 149 13.88 1.22 10.36
CA ASP A 149 13.14 -0.01 10.12
C ASP A 149 12.43 0.02 8.75
N PRO A 150 13.19 -0.08 7.64
CA PRO A 150 12.61 -0.13 6.30
C PRO A 150 11.68 -1.34 6.10
N GLU A 151 11.93 -2.45 6.81
CA GLU A 151 11.07 -3.64 6.74
C GLU A 151 9.69 -3.38 7.32
N ARG A 152 9.60 -2.56 8.36
CA ARG A 152 8.32 -2.17 8.92
C ARG A 152 7.51 -1.34 7.92
N THR A 153 8.17 -0.41 7.20
CA THR A 153 7.49 0.33 6.12
C THR A 153 6.94 -0.61 5.06
N SER A 154 7.75 -1.58 4.60
CA SER A 154 7.31 -2.55 3.59
C SER A 154 6.23 -3.49 4.10
N THR A 155 6.28 -3.90 5.39
CA THR A 155 5.24 -4.75 6.00
C THR A 155 3.91 -4.01 6.13
N THR A 156 3.95 -2.75 6.57
CA THR A 156 2.74 -1.90 6.61
C THR A 156 2.17 -1.71 5.21
N LEU A 157 3.03 -1.46 4.21
CA LEU A 157 2.58 -1.38 2.82
C LEU A 157 1.85 -2.65 2.36
N MET A 158 2.41 -3.82 2.65
CA MET A 158 1.78 -5.10 2.29
C MET A 158 0.40 -5.26 2.93
N HIS A 159 0.26 -4.85 4.19
CA HIS A 159 -1.01 -4.85 4.89
C HIS A 159 -2.04 -3.93 4.19
N GLU A 160 -1.67 -2.69 3.93
CA GLU A 160 -2.55 -1.71 3.26
C GLU A 160 -2.90 -2.11 1.81
N LEU A 161 -1.98 -2.79 1.12
CA LEU A 161 -2.26 -3.37 -0.20
C LEU A 161 -3.27 -4.51 -0.14
N GLY A 162 -3.25 -5.28 0.94
CA GLY A 162 -4.26 -6.30 1.20
C GLY A 162 -5.67 -5.68 1.19
N HIS A 163 -5.83 -4.52 1.82
CA HIS A 163 -7.10 -3.78 1.76
C HIS A 163 -7.40 -3.25 0.36
N ALA A 164 -6.42 -2.59 -0.26
CA ALA A 164 -6.62 -1.90 -1.54
C ALA A 164 -6.92 -2.84 -2.70
N HIS A 165 -6.20 -3.96 -2.78
CA HIS A 165 -6.25 -4.88 -3.92
C HIS A 165 -7.01 -6.16 -3.61
N GLY A 166 -6.82 -6.72 -2.41
CA GLY A 166 -7.44 -7.95 -1.97
C GLY A 166 -8.81 -7.75 -1.31
N PHE A 167 -9.23 -6.52 -1.07
CA PHE A 167 -10.44 -6.20 -0.28
C PHE A 167 -10.45 -6.90 1.09
N MET A 168 -9.25 -7.12 1.64
CA MET A 168 -9.07 -7.80 2.92
C MET A 168 -9.51 -6.90 4.07
N GLY A 169 -10.11 -7.49 5.09
CA GLY A 169 -10.39 -6.82 6.36
C GLY A 169 -9.21 -6.91 7.32
N ASP A 170 -9.18 -6.03 8.32
CA ASP A 170 -8.23 -6.13 9.42
C ASP A 170 -8.43 -7.42 10.21
N GLU A 171 -7.33 -8.10 10.52
CA GLU A 171 -7.31 -9.35 11.28
C GLU A 171 -7.21 -9.13 12.80
N TYR A 172 -7.02 -7.86 13.21
CA TYR A 172 -6.90 -7.48 14.62
C TYR A 172 -8.11 -6.65 15.07
N ARG A 173 -8.41 -6.73 16.38
CA ARG A 173 -9.44 -5.89 16.99
C ARG A 173 -8.88 -4.51 17.33
N SER A 174 -9.60 -3.47 16.97
CA SER A 174 -9.50 -2.19 17.67
C SER A 174 -10.38 -2.20 18.92
N SER A 175 -10.04 -1.40 19.92
CA SER A 175 -10.80 -1.33 21.20
C SER A 175 -12.28 -0.94 21.04
N ASP A 176 -12.69 -0.48 19.87
CA ASP A 176 -14.03 0.00 19.55
C ASP A 176 -14.85 -0.91 18.63
N ASP A 177 -14.42 -2.15 18.42
CA ASP A 177 -15.09 -3.12 17.55
C ASP A 177 -16.44 -3.59 18.13
N ARG A 178 -17.45 -2.73 18.03
CA ARG A 178 -18.82 -3.07 18.44
C ARG A 178 -19.58 -3.89 17.41
N ASP A 179 -19.14 -3.93 16.15
CA ASP A 179 -19.87 -4.58 15.04
C ASP A 179 -18.99 -5.45 14.13
N VAL A 180 -17.95 -6.10 14.66
CA VAL A 180 -17.03 -6.95 13.87
C VAL A 180 -17.77 -8.04 13.11
N ALA A 181 -18.83 -8.59 13.72
CA ALA A 181 -19.59 -9.69 13.12
C ALA A 181 -20.25 -9.30 11.79
N ALA A 182 -20.75 -8.06 11.66
CA ALA A 182 -21.44 -7.61 10.46
C ALA A 182 -20.50 -7.46 9.26
N TRP A 183 -19.23 -7.14 9.49
CA TRP A 183 -18.23 -6.88 8.44
C TRP A 183 -17.35 -8.10 8.15
N ALA A 184 -17.19 -9.01 9.14
CA ALA A 184 -16.28 -10.14 9.01
C ALA A 184 -16.60 -11.05 7.82
N ASP A 185 -17.86 -11.23 7.47
CA ASP A 185 -18.26 -12.09 6.36
C ASP A 185 -18.24 -11.38 4.99
N LEU A 186 -18.02 -10.06 4.95
CA LEU A 186 -17.92 -9.31 3.71
C LEU A 186 -16.51 -9.34 3.11
N ASN A 187 -15.50 -9.52 3.95
CA ASN A 187 -14.10 -9.55 3.51
C ASN A 187 -13.64 -10.96 3.16
N PRO A 188 -12.76 -11.16 2.17
CA PRO A 188 -12.33 -12.49 1.75
C PRO A 188 -11.52 -13.25 2.80
N ASN A 189 -10.79 -12.54 3.68
CA ASN A 189 -9.87 -13.12 4.67
C ASN A 189 -10.46 -13.25 6.07
N THR A 190 -11.67 -12.76 6.31
CA THR A 190 -12.32 -12.81 7.62
C THR A 190 -13.67 -13.51 7.56
N THR A 191 -14.12 -14.11 8.66
CA THR A 191 -15.42 -14.79 8.75
C THR A 191 -15.86 -14.92 10.19
N THR A 192 -17.18 -15.00 10.40
CA THR A 192 -17.78 -15.34 11.69
C THR A 192 -17.86 -16.87 11.91
N GLN A 193 -17.50 -17.67 10.89
CA GLN A 193 -17.60 -19.13 10.97
C GLN A 193 -16.45 -19.72 11.79
N SER A 194 -16.77 -20.57 12.76
CA SER A 194 -15.81 -21.29 13.60
C SER A 194 -15.53 -22.73 13.13
N SER A 195 -16.35 -23.27 12.23
CA SER A 195 -16.16 -24.60 11.68
C SER A 195 -15.29 -24.55 10.44
N VAL A 196 -14.22 -25.33 10.36
CA VAL A 196 -13.30 -25.41 9.21
C VAL A 196 -14.05 -25.67 7.91
N SER A 197 -15.04 -26.53 7.91
CA SER A 197 -15.83 -26.85 6.70
C SER A 197 -16.67 -25.69 6.18
N LEU A 198 -16.92 -24.66 6.99
CA LEU A 198 -17.69 -23.48 6.62
C LEU A 198 -16.82 -22.26 6.33
N LEU A 199 -15.50 -22.37 6.47
CA LEU A 199 -14.60 -21.28 6.12
C LEU A 199 -14.64 -21.01 4.62
N LYS A 200 -14.58 -19.73 4.24
CA LYS A 200 -14.56 -19.30 2.82
C LYS A 200 -13.39 -19.91 2.04
N TRP A 201 -12.29 -20.18 2.73
CA TRP A 201 -11.04 -20.73 2.17
C TRP A 201 -10.79 -22.19 2.57
N ASN A 202 -11.82 -22.94 2.97
CA ASN A 202 -11.69 -24.34 3.38
C ASN A 202 -11.01 -25.21 2.30
N HIS A 203 -11.27 -24.92 1.02
CA HIS A 203 -10.65 -25.60 -0.12
C HIS A 203 -9.13 -25.40 -0.24
N HIS A 204 -8.59 -24.34 0.39
CA HIS A 204 -7.14 -24.13 0.45
C HIS A 204 -6.49 -24.77 1.68
N ILE A 205 -7.24 -25.06 2.72
CA ILE A 205 -6.69 -25.60 3.96
C ILE A 205 -6.14 -27.00 3.77
N ASP A 206 -6.87 -27.87 3.09
CA ASP A 206 -6.44 -29.25 2.85
C ASP A 206 -5.22 -29.31 1.93
N ASP A 207 -5.18 -28.48 0.89
CA ASP A 207 -4.06 -28.41 -0.04
C ASP A 207 -2.81 -27.84 0.64
N GLN A 208 -2.95 -26.83 1.46
CA GLN A 208 -1.84 -26.18 2.18
C GLN A 208 -1.32 -27.04 3.33
N LEU A 209 -2.16 -27.73 4.07
CA LEU A 209 -1.74 -28.68 5.10
C LEU A 209 -0.92 -29.83 4.50
N ASN A 210 -1.29 -30.31 3.34
CA ASN A 210 -0.56 -31.39 2.64
C ASN A 210 0.76 -30.92 2.02
N VAL A 211 0.84 -29.65 1.57
CA VAL A 211 2.04 -29.12 0.89
C VAL A 211 3.06 -28.58 1.88
N LEU A 212 2.65 -27.93 2.97
CA LEU A 212 3.54 -27.24 3.89
C LEU A 212 3.87 -28.01 5.17
N GLY A 213 3.14 -29.08 5.49
CA GLY A 213 3.31 -29.83 6.74
C GLY A 213 3.20 -28.97 8.00
N LYS A 214 2.50 -27.82 7.92
CA LYS A 214 2.32 -26.88 9.00
C LYS A 214 0.89 -26.92 9.50
N ASP A 215 0.75 -26.96 10.84
CA ASP A 215 -0.56 -26.80 11.47
C ASP A 215 -1.13 -25.41 11.16
N VAL A 216 -2.25 -25.37 10.44
CA VAL A 216 -3.03 -24.14 10.28
C VAL A 216 -3.68 -23.82 11.61
N LYS A 217 -3.21 -22.78 12.27
CA LYS A 217 -3.85 -22.28 13.48
C LYS A 217 -4.98 -21.34 13.08
N VAL A 218 -6.20 -21.78 13.31
CA VAL A 218 -7.36 -20.87 13.27
C VAL A 218 -7.32 -20.05 14.54
N CYS A 219 -7.01 -18.77 14.44
CA CYS A 219 -7.07 -17.86 15.58
C CYS A 219 -8.52 -17.49 15.85
N TYR A 220 -9.07 -18.00 16.93
CA TYR A 220 -10.35 -17.52 17.43
C TYR A 220 -10.08 -16.29 18.32
N ASN A 221 -10.66 -15.15 17.95
CA ASN A 221 -10.74 -14.01 18.85
C ASN A 221 -12.02 -14.16 19.66
N TYR A 222 -11.89 -14.41 20.95
CA TYR A 222 -12.97 -14.35 21.92
C TYR A 222 -13.15 -12.93 22.47
#